data_b5b4e0c9da22ee9bf1cc777d50b43db0
#
_entry.id   b5b4e0c9da22ee9bf1cc777d50b43db0
#
_cell.length_a   1.000
_cell.length_b   1.000
_cell.length_c   1.000
_cell.angle_alpha   90.00
_cell.angle_beta   90.00
_cell.angle_gamma   90.00
#
_symmetry.space_group_name_H-M   'P 1'
#
loop_
_entity.id
_entity.type
_entity.pdbx_description
1 polymer ?
#
loop_
_entity_poly.entity_id
_entity_poly.type
_entity_poly.pdbx_seq_one_letter_code
_entity_poly.pdbx_strand_id
1 'polypeptide(L)'
;MRPARPDPILAGLNPAAAAFEFAIVWLTLAGFALLAVPAEIEGNDWRTFAILLPIIAAVHLIGAERQKHQGSHLSLAPIFAATLLLPPALTALAIVIAFVPETVRARPRWYIAVFNVANFVAPALLAGACYEAVGTSTDGGLALGALAGIAAFIVVQYTVLAAMLRLAREVRFFDTVSVDCVLIDAGLVSLGAVAAALWEINQGLVALTLLPLALAYRSLAIPGLVEATRIEPKTKLYNSRHFQSVLSQELQRAVRFNRPVAVLMIDVDHLREINTTRGHLAGDRALKAVAGSLQAATREYDVAARFGGDEFCVVLPETELEGALVVAERIRNQVERAATDPKVTVSVGVATHWGGGTTPEALIALAYRAAYRAKFSGRNSVALPPDGDPVDEAERVLLDAAR
;
A
#
# COMPACT_ATOMS: atom_id res chain seq x y z
N MET A 1 -23.97 -23.65 -24.24
CA MET A 1 -22.72 -22.89 -24.36
C MET A 1 -22.93 -21.79 -25.40
N ARG A 2 -23.06 -20.54 -24.98
CA ARG A 2 -23.03 -19.40 -25.92
C ARG A 2 -21.55 -19.11 -26.20
N PRO A 3 -21.13 -18.91 -27.46
CA PRO A 3 -19.76 -18.53 -27.76
C PRO A 3 -19.45 -17.20 -27.09
N ALA A 4 -18.30 -17.15 -26.40
CA ALA A 4 -17.77 -15.93 -25.82
C ALA A 4 -17.65 -14.87 -26.93
N ARG A 5 -18.32 -13.72 -26.76
CA ARG A 5 -18.09 -12.57 -27.65
C ARG A 5 -16.61 -12.20 -27.57
N PRO A 6 -15.95 -11.93 -28.70
CA PRO A 6 -14.57 -11.45 -28.66
C PRO A 6 -14.55 -10.16 -27.82
N ASP A 7 -13.65 -10.15 -26.83
CA ASP A 7 -13.46 -8.98 -25.95
C ASP A 7 -13.12 -7.75 -26.82
N PRO A 8 -13.81 -6.62 -26.67
CA PRO A 8 -13.42 -5.38 -27.34
C PRO A 8 -11.98 -5.00 -26.91
N ILE A 9 -11.26 -4.32 -27.81
CA ILE A 9 -9.83 -3.95 -27.65
C ILE A 9 -9.49 -3.32 -26.31
N LEU A 10 -10.47 -2.70 -25.62
CA LEU A 10 -10.39 -2.08 -24.30
C LEU A 10 -11.29 -2.79 -23.25
N ALA A 11 -11.52 -4.08 -23.40
CA ALA A 11 -12.35 -4.84 -22.47
C ALA A 11 -11.83 -4.72 -21.03
N GLY A 12 -12.62 -4.03 -20.19
CA GLY A 12 -12.31 -3.78 -18.78
C GLY A 12 -12.17 -2.31 -18.39
N LEU A 13 -12.11 -1.37 -19.36
CA LEU A 13 -12.27 0.06 -19.12
C LEU A 13 -13.68 0.51 -19.50
N ASN A 14 -14.24 1.44 -18.73
CA ASN A 14 -15.46 2.12 -19.16
C ASN A 14 -15.14 3.08 -20.34
N PRO A 15 -16.13 3.46 -21.17
CA PRO A 15 -15.89 4.30 -22.34
C PRO A 15 -15.21 5.64 -22.04
N ALA A 16 -15.48 6.25 -20.88
CA ALA A 16 -14.89 7.53 -20.49
C ALA A 16 -13.39 7.38 -20.16
N ALA A 17 -13.01 6.32 -19.44
CA ALA A 17 -11.61 6.01 -19.15
C ALA A 17 -10.83 5.67 -20.42
N ALA A 18 -11.43 4.91 -21.34
CA ALA A 18 -10.83 4.62 -22.64
C ALA A 18 -10.60 5.88 -23.48
N ALA A 19 -11.60 6.76 -23.57
CA ALA A 19 -11.49 8.04 -24.29
C ALA A 19 -10.41 8.95 -23.68
N PHE A 20 -10.31 8.98 -22.35
CA PHE A 20 -9.28 9.73 -21.64
C PHE A 20 -7.87 9.18 -21.92
N GLU A 21 -7.71 7.86 -21.90
CA GLU A 21 -6.43 7.22 -22.24
C GLU A 21 -5.98 7.55 -23.66
N PHE A 22 -6.90 7.44 -24.65
CA PHE A 22 -6.63 7.86 -26.01
C PHE A 22 -6.22 9.33 -26.10
N ALA A 23 -6.94 10.21 -25.40
CA ALA A 23 -6.62 11.64 -25.39
C ALA A 23 -5.21 11.92 -24.83
N ILE A 24 -4.84 11.29 -23.72
CA ILE A 24 -3.50 11.44 -23.13
C ILE A 24 -2.42 10.92 -24.07
N VAL A 25 -2.59 9.75 -24.68
CA VAL A 25 -1.62 9.20 -25.63
C VAL A 25 -1.46 10.14 -26.84
N TRP A 26 -2.55 10.64 -27.41
CA TRP A 26 -2.50 11.58 -28.53
C TRP A 26 -1.87 12.91 -28.15
N LEU A 27 -2.18 13.48 -26.97
CA LEU A 27 -1.54 14.68 -26.46
C LEU A 27 -0.03 14.49 -26.23
N THR A 28 0.37 13.31 -25.73
CA THR A 28 1.78 12.96 -25.57
C THR A 28 2.49 12.88 -26.92
N LEU A 29 1.88 12.23 -27.91
CA LEU A 29 2.43 12.14 -29.27
C LEU A 29 2.50 13.51 -29.95
N ALA A 30 1.48 14.35 -29.80
CA ALA A 30 1.48 15.71 -30.33
C ALA A 30 2.57 16.57 -29.65
N GLY A 31 2.69 16.51 -28.32
CA GLY A 31 3.76 17.18 -27.57
C GLY A 31 5.15 16.70 -27.98
N PHE A 32 5.30 15.40 -28.20
CA PHE A 32 6.54 14.83 -28.73
C PHE A 32 6.85 15.37 -30.13
N ALA A 33 5.89 15.37 -31.04
CA ALA A 33 6.10 15.90 -32.39
C ALA A 33 6.46 17.39 -32.39
N LEU A 34 5.84 18.16 -31.48
CA LEU A 34 6.10 19.60 -31.38
C LEU A 34 7.47 19.92 -30.79
N LEU A 35 7.91 19.19 -29.75
CA LEU A 35 9.09 19.51 -28.96
C LEU A 35 10.32 18.69 -29.37
N ALA A 36 10.13 17.44 -29.80
CA ALA A 36 11.23 16.52 -30.07
C ALA A 36 11.72 16.55 -31.53
N VAL A 37 10.82 16.80 -32.50
CA VAL A 37 11.17 16.81 -33.93
C VAL A 37 12.08 17.98 -34.30
N PRO A 38 11.88 19.22 -33.80
CA PRO A 38 12.76 20.34 -34.12
C PRO A 38 14.07 20.36 -33.35
N ALA A 39 14.25 19.52 -32.32
CA ALA A 39 15.44 19.50 -31.49
C ALA A 39 16.62 18.82 -32.23
N GLU A 40 17.74 19.50 -32.36
CA GLU A 40 18.98 18.92 -32.86
C GLU A 40 19.57 17.98 -31.81
N ILE A 41 20.11 16.84 -32.26
CA ILE A 41 20.78 15.86 -31.40
C ILE A 41 22.29 15.86 -31.73
N GLU A 42 23.07 16.19 -30.75
CA GLU A 42 24.54 16.23 -30.86
C GLU A 42 25.20 14.91 -30.48
N GLY A 43 26.49 14.74 -30.84
CA GLY A 43 27.23 13.52 -30.48
C GLY A 43 27.39 13.32 -28.97
N ASN A 44 27.42 14.42 -28.19
CA ASN A 44 27.49 14.38 -26.72
C ASN A 44 26.20 13.88 -26.08
N ASP A 45 25.05 14.17 -26.71
CA ASP A 45 23.73 13.72 -26.22
C ASP A 45 23.62 12.19 -26.27
N TRP A 46 24.17 11.58 -27.32
CA TRP A 46 24.23 10.11 -27.43
C TRP A 46 25.12 9.47 -26.38
N ARG A 47 26.22 10.13 -25.95
CA ARG A 47 27.05 9.65 -24.84
C ARG A 47 26.28 9.73 -23.51
N THR A 48 25.65 10.85 -23.23
CA THR A 48 24.82 11.07 -22.05
C THR A 48 23.66 10.07 -22.01
N PHE A 49 22.97 9.87 -23.13
CA PHE A 49 21.94 8.86 -23.28
C PHE A 49 22.43 7.44 -22.96
N ALA A 50 23.59 7.04 -23.53
CA ALA A 50 24.17 5.72 -23.32
C ALA A 50 24.53 5.44 -21.85
N ILE A 51 24.83 6.49 -21.07
CA ILE A 51 25.11 6.37 -19.62
C ILE A 51 23.81 6.38 -18.81
N LEU A 52 22.86 7.26 -19.11
CA LEU A 52 21.62 7.39 -18.33
C LEU A 52 20.62 6.27 -18.58
N LEU A 53 20.52 5.76 -19.80
CA LEU A 53 19.57 4.70 -20.15
C LEU A 53 19.69 3.45 -19.24
N PRO A 54 20.86 2.82 -19.05
CA PRO A 54 20.98 1.67 -18.17
C PRO A 54 20.67 1.99 -16.71
N ILE A 55 20.93 3.22 -16.26
CA ILE A 55 20.61 3.68 -14.90
C ILE A 55 19.09 3.78 -14.74
N ILE A 56 18.41 4.43 -15.69
CA ILE A 56 16.94 4.54 -15.68
C ILE A 56 16.31 3.15 -15.68
N ALA A 57 16.75 2.27 -16.59
CA ALA A 57 16.21 0.92 -16.73
C ALA A 57 16.44 0.06 -15.48
N ALA A 58 17.65 0.12 -14.89
CA ALA A 58 17.98 -0.62 -13.67
C ALA A 58 17.16 -0.14 -12.48
N VAL A 59 17.07 1.18 -12.25
CA VAL A 59 16.30 1.76 -11.14
C VAL A 59 14.82 1.50 -11.32
N HIS A 60 14.30 1.57 -12.55
CA HIS A 60 12.91 1.27 -12.86
C HIS A 60 12.58 -0.20 -12.56
N LEU A 61 13.40 -1.13 -13.03
CA LEU A 61 13.19 -2.57 -12.82
C LEU A 61 13.26 -2.96 -11.35
N ILE A 62 14.23 -2.43 -10.60
CA ILE A 62 14.38 -2.65 -9.15
C ILE A 62 13.16 -2.09 -8.39
N GLY A 63 12.68 -0.92 -8.79
CA GLY A 63 11.47 -0.31 -8.24
C GLY A 63 10.22 -1.15 -8.48
N ALA A 64 9.98 -1.57 -9.71
CA ALA A 64 8.80 -2.32 -10.13
C ALA A 64 8.60 -3.65 -9.39
N GLU A 65 9.68 -4.35 -9.01
CA GLU A 65 9.60 -5.61 -8.27
C GLU A 65 8.98 -5.47 -6.87
N ARG A 66 9.15 -4.32 -6.22
CA ARG A 66 8.79 -4.11 -4.81
C ARG A 66 7.58 -3.20 -4.60
N GLN A 67 7.22 -2.41 -5.60
CA GLN A 67 6.20 -1.36 -5.49
C GLN A 67 4.75 -1.82 -5.70
N LYS A 68 4.44 -3.11 -5.70
CA LYS A 68 3.06 -3.61 -5.90
C LYS A 68 2.00 -2.99 -4.98
N HIS A 69 2.41 -2.22 -3.96
CA HIS A 69 1.52 -1.64 -2.95
C HIS A 69 1.76 -0.16 -2.62
N GLN A 70 2.76 0.49 -3.25
CA GLN A 70 3.07 1.91 -2.98
C GLN A 70 3.24 2.65 -4.32
N GLY A 71 2.54 3.79 -4.50
CA GLY A 71 2.46 4.52 -5.77
C GLY A 71 3.71 5.32 -6.17
N SER A 72 4.83 5.26 -5.43
CA SER A 72 6.03 6.07 -5.68
C SER A 72 7.06 5.34 -6.56
N HIS A 73 7.62 6.01 -7.55
CA HIS A 73 8.54 5.44 -8.53
C HIS A 73 9.97 5.99 -8.37
N LEU A 74 10.90 5.15 -7.89
CA LEU A 74 12.33 5.52 -7.75
C LEU A 74 12.99 5.99 -9.05
N SER A 75 12.49 5.54 -10.20
CA SER A 75 12.95 5.97 -11.52
C SER A 75 12.66 7.43 -11.83
N LEU A 76 11.87 8.13 -11.03
CA LEU A 76 11.60 9.57 -11.19
C LEU A 76 12.89 10.40 -11.15
N ALA A 77 13.82 10.08 -10.25
CA ALA A 77 15.09 10.82 -10.15
C ALA A 77 15.92 10.73 -11.44
N PRO A 78 16.31 9.55 -11.95
CA PRO A 78 17.08 9.48 -13.19
C PRO A 78 16.28 9.87 -14.44
N ILE A 79 14.95 9.72 -14.47
CA ILE A 79 14.11 10.22 -15.57
C ILE A 79 14.14 11.76 -15.59
N PHE A 80 14.00 12.41 -14.45
CA PHE A 80 14.01 13.86 -14.40
C PHE A 80 15.41 14.44 -14.71
N ALA A 81 16.49 13.76 -14.27
CA ALA A 81 17.84 14.12 -14.70
C ALA A 81 17.99 14.04 -16.23
N ALA A 82 17.49 12.97 -16.84
CA ALA A 82 17.46 12.84 -18.30
C ALA A 82 16.63 13.94 -18.97
N THR A 83 15.51 14.36 -18.37
CA THR A 83 14.65 15.44 -18.87
C THR A 83 15.42 16.79 -18.98
N LEU A 84 16.35 17.04 -18.07
CA LEU A 84 17.14 18.28 -18.06
C LEU A 84 18.43 18.19 -18.88
N LEU A 85 18.97 16.98 -19.09
CA LEU A 85 20.27 16.76 -19.74
C LEU A 85 20.20 16.32 -21.20
N LEU A 86 19.02 15.82 -21.63
CA LEU A 86 18.87 15.25 -22.96
C LEU A 86 17.79 16.00 -23.77
N PRO A 87 17.96 16.06 -25.09
CA PRO A 87 16.88 16.49 -25.98
C PRO A 87 15.60 15.67 -25.75
N PRO A 88 14.41 16.27 -25.94
CA PRO A 88 13.12 15.63 -25.66
C PRO A 88 12.96 14.27 -26.36
N ALA A 89 13.49 14.10 -27.57
CA ALA A 89 13.47 12.84 -28.31
C ALA A 89 14.21 11.70 -27.59
N LEU A 90 15.42 11.97 -27.09
CA LEU A 90 16.21 10.98 -26.38
C LEU A 90 15.66 10.70 -24.98
N THR A 91 15.11 11.70 -24.31
CA THR A 91 14.42 11.51 -23.02
C THR A 91 13.20 10.57 -23.18
N ALA A 92 12.34 10.84 -24.16
CA ALA A 92 11.19 9.97 -24.42
C ALA A 92 11.64 8.55 -24.82
N LEU A 93 12.65 8.41 -25.65
CA LEU A 93 13.21 7.12 -26.03
C LEU A 93 13.76 6.35 -24.82
N ALA A 94 14.49 7.02 -23.91
CA ALA A 94 15.01 6.42 -22.69
C ALA A 94 13.89 5.87 -21.79
N ILE A 95 12.81 6.64 -21.61
CA ILE A 95 11.64 6.22 -20.84
C ILE A 95 11.01 4.98 -21.50
N VAL A 96 10.71 5.02 -22.81
CA VAL A 96 10.10 3.89 -23.53
C VAL A 96 10.94 2.62 -23.36
N ILE A 97 12.25 2.69 -23.59
CA ILE A 97 13.14 1.52 -23.48
C ILE A 97 13.20 1.01 -22.03
N ALA A 98 13.25 1.89 -21.03
CA ALA A 98 13.33 1.52 -19.63
C ALA A 98 12.09 0.76 -19.13
N PHE A 99 10.91 1.00 -19.72
CA PHE A 99 9.67 0.30 -19.38
C PHE A 99 9.50 -1.07 -20.05
N VAL A 100 10.30 -1.40 -21.08
CA VAL A 100 10.21 -2.68 -21.80
C VAL A 100 10.41 -3.89 -20.88
N PRO A 101 11.47 -3.97 -20.02
CA PRO A 101 11.68 -5.13 -19.16
C PRO A 101 10.52 -5.42 -18.21
N GLU A 102 9.95 -4.37 -17.58
CA GLU A 102 8.78 -4.51 -16.73
C GLU A 102 7.57 -5.01 -17.50
N THR A 103 7.30 -4.42 -18.67
CA THR A 103 6.19 -4.79 -19.53
C THR A 103 6.28 -6.25 -19.99
N VAL A 104 7.46 -6.71 -20.36
CA VAL A 104 7.71 -8.11 -20.76
C VAL A 104 7.49 -9.07 -19.59
N ARG A 105 7.92 -8.68 -18.40
CA ARG A 105 7.82 -9.50 -17.19
C ARG A 105 6.40 -9.54 -16.60
N ALA A 106 5.76 -8.37 -16.42
CA ALA A 106 4.45 -8.24 -15.79
C ALA A 106 3.30 -8.59 -16.74
N ARG A 107 3.53 -8.52 -18.06
CA ARG A 107 2.54 -8.76 -19.11
C ARG A 107 1.20 -8.06 -18.86
N PRO A 108 1.21 -6.74 -18.56
CA PRO A 108 -0.02 -6.00 -18.41
C PRO A 108 -0.80 -6.00 -19.74
N ARG A 109 -2.07 -5.67 -19.70
CA ARG A 109 -2.81 -5.40 -20.94
C ARG A 109 -2.12 -4.24 -21.66
N TRP A 110 -2.03 -4.30 -22.99
CA TRP A 110 -1.24 -3.37 -23.80
C TRP A 110 -1.57 -1.89 -23.52
N TYR A 111 -2.84 -1.56 -23.33
CA TYR A 111 -3.28 -0.20 -23.04
C TYR A 111 -2.76 0.31 -21.67
N ILE A 112 -2.67 -0.54 -20.65
CA ILE A 112 -2.06 -0.18 -19.37
C ILE A 112 -0.56 0.13 -19.55
N ALA A 113 0.14 -0.66 -20.37
CA ALA A 113 1.54 -0.39 -20.68
C ALA A 113 1.73 0.95 -21.38
N VAL A 114 0.90 1.23 -22.38
CA VAL A 114 0.94 2.49 -23.13
C VAL A 114 0.60 3.69 -22.23
N PHE A 115 -0.44 3.57 -21.38
CA PHE A 115 -0.77 4.61 -20.40
C PHE A 115 0.38 4.88 -19.43
N ASN A 116 1.00 3.83 -18.89
CA ASN A 116 2.12 3.97 -17.95
C ASN A 116 3.27 4.75 -18.60
N VAL A 117 3.66 4.40 -19.83
CA VAL A 117 4.70 5.13 -20.55
C VAL A 117 4.30 6.59 -20.79
N ALA A 118 3.08 6.84 -21.26
CA ALA A 118 2.58 8.19 -21.52
C ALA A 118 2.56 9.05 -20.25
N ASN A 119 2.21 8.46 -19.10
CA ASN A 119 2.19 9.11 -17.79
C ASN A 119 3.59 9.51 -17.26
N PHE A 120 4.66 9.08 -17.91
CA PHE A 120 6.02 9.55 -17.63
C PHE A 120 6.57 10.44 -18.74
N VAL A 121 6.25 10.14 -19.99
CA VAL A 121 6.73 10.93 -21.14
C VAL A 121 6.08 12.32 -21.16
N ALA A 122 4.76 12.43 -21.00
CA ALA A 122 4.08 13.72 -21.05
C ALA A 122 4.57 14.70 -19.96
N PRO A 123 4.68 14.32 -18.67
CA PRO A 123 5.26 15.21 -17.66
C PRO A 123 6.72 15.60 -17.96
N ALA A 124 7.54 14.65 -18.47
CA ALA A 124 8.92 14.93 -18.82
C ALA A 124 9.03 15.97 -19.94
N LEU A 125 8.27 15.83 -21.02
CA LEU A 125 8.25 16.80 -22.12
C LEU A 125 7.87 18.19 -21.67
N LEU A 126 6.78 18.30 -20.87
CA LEU A 126 6.34 19.60 -20.36
C LEU A 126 7.34 20.21 -19.37
N ALA A 127 7.91 19.38 -18.50
CA ALA A 127 8.93 19.83 -17.54
C ALA A 127 10.17 20.37 -18.22
N GLY A 128 10.68 19.69 -19.27
CA GLY A 128 11.77 20.16 -20.09
C GLY A 128 11.46 21.51 -20.76
N ALA A 129 10.27 21.63 -21.38
CA ALA A 129 9.81 22.87 -21.98
C ALA A 129 9.69 24.02 -20.97
N CYS A 130 9.19 23.77 -19.76
CA CYS A 130 9.14 24.76 -18.67
C CYS A 130 10.53 25.18 -18.21
N TYR A 131 11.46 24.23 -18.10
CA TYR A 131 12.85 24.49 -17.75
C TYR A 131 13.53 25.43 -18.76
N GLU A 132 13.38 25.16 -20.06
CA GLU A 132 13.94 25.99 -21.13
C GLU A 132 13.27 27.38 -21.21
N ALA A 133 11.96 27.45 -21.04
CA ALA A 133 11.19 28.70 -21.13
C ALA A 133 11.55 29.73 -20.06
N VAL A 134 11.99 29.27 -18.87
CA VAL A 134 12.40 30.18 -17.77
C VAL A 134 13.78 30.79 -18.02
N GLY A 135 14.54 30.25 -18.99
CA GLY A 135 15.84 30.76 -19.41
C GLY A 135 16.97 30.27 -18.51
N THR A 136 17.94 29.64 -19.13
CA THR A 136 19.08 28.99 -18.44
C THR A 136 20.33 29.86 -18.40
N SER A 137 20.24 31.12 -18.84
CA SER A 137 21.40 32.03 -19.07
C SER A 137 21.99 32.66 -17.81
N THR A 138 21.32 32.49 -16.65
CA THR A 138 21.81 33.04 -15.37
C THR A 138 21.66 32.01 -14.26
N ASP A 139 22.49 32.06 -13.20
CA ASP A 139 22.44 31.14 -12.06
C ASP A 139 21.02 31.11 -11.39
N GLY A 140 20.36 32.28 -11.34
CA GLY A 140 19.00 32.39 -10.87
C GLY A 140 17.98 31.75 -11.83
N GLY A 141 18.22 31.80 -13.14
CA GLY A 141 17.38 31.18 -14.16
C GLY A 141 17.40 29.64 -14.09
N LEU A 142 18.56 29.05 -13.87
CA LEU A 142 18.71 27.59 -13.72
C LEU A 142 17.87 27.06 -12.55
N ALA A 143 17.93 27.71 -11.39
CA ALA A 143 17.19 27.30 -10.20
C ALA A 143 15.66 27.46 -10.42
N LEU A 144 15.23 28.59 -10.98
CA LEU A 144 13.82 28.85 -11.28
C LEU A 144 13.29 27.90 -12.36
N GLY A 145 14.08 27.63 -13.40
CA GLY A 145 13.74 26.65 -14.44
C GLY A 145 13.57 25.25 -13.87
N ALA A 146 14.50 24.80 -13.02
CA ALA A 146 14.40 23.51 -12.35
C ALA A 146 13.15 23.42 -11.46
N LEU A 147 12.84 24.46 -10.68
CA LEU A 147 11.61 24.50 -9.86
C LEU A 147 10.35 24.47 -10.73
N ALA A 148 10.33 25.23 -11.84
CA ALA A 148 9.21 25.21 -12.79
C ALA A 148 9.03 23.81 -13.42
N GLY A 149 10.14 23.17 -13.83
CA GLY A 149 10.14 21.81 -14.34
C GLY A 149 9.64 20.78 -13.32
N ILE A 150 10.11 20.84 -12.06
CA ILE A 150 9.65 19.98 -10.96
C ILE A 150 8.16 20.14 -10.76
N ALA A 151 7.67 21.38 -10.64
CA ALA A 151 6.26 21.67 -10.45
C ALA A 151 5.41 21.16 -11.63
N ALA A 152 5.83 21.41 -12.87
CA ALA A 152 5.15 20.94 -14.07
C ALA A 152 5.08 19.41 -14.11
N PHE A 153 6.21 18.72 -13.81
CA PHE A 153 6.28 17.27 -13.80
C PHE A 153 5.27 16.67 -12.81
N ILE A 154 5.31 17.10 -11.55
CA ILE A 154 4.44 16.58 -10.47
C ILE A 154 2.98 16.88 -10.76
N VAL A 155 2.65 18.12 -11.13
CA VAL A 155 1.25 18.52 -11.42
C VAL A 155 0.66 17.70 -12.57
N VAL A 156 1.39 17.55 -13.67
CA VAL A 156 0.88 16.78 -14.83
C VAL A 156 0.73 15.31 -14.48
N GLN A 157 1.76 14.70 -13.89
CA GLN A 157 1.75 13.27 -13.52
C GLN A 157 0.57 12.94 -12.61
N TYR A 158 0.38 13.71 -11.55
CA TYR A 158 -0.70 13.44 -10.59
C TYR A 158 -2.09 13.83 -11.11
N THR A 159 -2.19 14.84 -11.97
CA THR A 159 -3.46 15.20 -12.63
C THR A 159 -3.92 14.08 -13.57
N VAL A 160 -3.02 13.55 -14.40
CA VAL A 160 -3.30 12.45 -15.32
C VAL A 160 -3.68 11.18 -14.54
N LEU A 161 -2.91 10.85 -13.48
CA LEU A 161 -3.20 9.71 -12.62
C LEU A 161 -4.56 9.85 -11.92
N ALA A 162 -4.84 11.03 -11.33
CA ALA A 162 -6.10 11.31 -10.65
C ALA A 162 -7.32 11.16 -11.58
N ALA A 163 -7.22 11.74 -12.78
CA ALA A 163 -8.28 11.64 -13.77
C ALA A 163 -8.53 10.19 -14.20
N MET A 164 -7.47 9.42 -14.43
CA MET A 164 -7.58 8.02 -14.82
C MET A 164 -8.20 7.16 -13.71
N LEU A 165 -7.77 7.33 -12.44
CA LEU A 165 -8.34 6.62 -11.30
C LEU A 165 -9.82 6.93 -11.10
N ARG A 166 -10.21 8.20 -11.24
CA ARG A 166 -11.60 8.62 -11.14
C ARG A 166 -12.46 8.02 -12.24
N LEU A 167 -11.97 8.01 -13.47
CA LEU A 167 -12.72 7.50 -14.63
C LEU A 167 -12.75 5.97 -14.67
N ALA A 168 -11.65 5.29 -14.34
CA ALA A 168 -11.54 3.83 -14.45
C ALA A 168 -12.11 3.08 -13.24
N ARG A 169 -12.03 3.64 -12.04
CA ARG A 169 -12.37 2.95 -10.78
C ARG A 169 -13.40 3.68 -9.92
N GLU A 170 -13.86 4.88 -10.35
CA GLU A 170 -14.78 5.73 -9.59
C GLU A 170 -14.27 6.13 -8.18
N VAL A 171 -12.95 5.99 -7.96
CA VAL A 171 -12.30 6.27 -6.68
C VAL A 171 -11.88 7.74 -6.64
N ARG A 172 -12.03 8.39 -5.47
CA ARG A 172 -11.54 9.75 -5.27
C ARG A 172 -10.02 9.72 -5.16
N PHE A 173 -9.36 10.74 -5.72
CA PHE A 173 -7.89 10.86 -5.70
C PHE A 173 -7.29 10.75 -4.30
N PHE A 174 -7.83 11.50 -3.34
CA PHE A 174 -7.32 11.51 -1.96
C PHE A 174 -7.54 10.21 -1.17
N ASP A 175 -8.40 9.32 -1.65
CA ASP A 175 -8.59 8.00 -1.04
C ASP A 175 -7.50 6.99 -1.49
N THR A 176 -6.75 7.33 -2.55
CA THR A 176 -5.76 6.41 -3.15
C THR A 176 -4.33 6.95 -3.09
N VAL A 177 -4.16 8.26 -3.15
CA VAL A 177 -2.85 8.94 -3.18
C VAL A 177 -2.69 9.76 -1.90
N SER A 178 -1.78 9.33 -1.03
CA SER A 178 -1.44 10.09 0.18
C SER A 178 -0.56 11.29 -0.15
N VAL A 179 -0.61 12.32 0.69
CA VAL A 179 0.29 13.48 0.59
C VAL A 179 1.75 13.03 0.67
N ASP A 180 2.04 12.00 1.46
CA ASP A 180 3.38 11.43 1.59
C ASP A 180 3.92 10.91 0.25
N CYS A 181 3.10 10.24 -0.58
CA CYS A 181 3.52 9.79 -1.91
C CYS A 181 3.92 10.96 -2.81
N VAL A 182 3.12 12.05 -2.79
CA VAL A 182 3.41 13.27 -3.58
C VAL A 182 4.73 13.91 -3.11
N LEU A 183 4.95 14.00 -1.80
CA LEU A 183 6.17 14.57 -1.23
C LEU A 183 7.40 13.71 -1.53
N ILE A 184 7.29 12.40 -1.49
CA ILE A 184 8.37 11.48 -1.84
C ILE A 184 8.72 11.63 -3.32
N ASP A 185 7.73 11.64 -4.21
CA ASP A 185 7.95 11.79 -5.64
C ASP A 185 8.55 13.16 -5.98
N ALA A 186 8.07 14.24 -5.33
CA ALA A 186 8.66 15.57 -5.46
C ALA A 186 10.12 15.59 -4.99
N GLY A 187 10.45 14.89 -3.91
CA GLY A 187 11.83 14.71 -3.42
C GLY A 187 12.71 13.95 -4.43
N LEU A 188 12.17 12.89 -5.04
CA LEU A 188 12.91 12.12 -6.07
C LEU A 188 13.14 12.95 -7.34
N VAL A 189 12.12 13.69 -7.80
CA VAL A 189 12.27 14.60 -8.95
C VAL A 189 13.28 15.69 -8.65
N SER A 190 13.26 16.27 -7.44
CA SER A 190 14.25 17.25 -7.00
C SER A 190 15.67 16.66 -6.95
N LEU A 191 15.83 15.41 -6.51
CA LEU A 191 17.11 14.70 -6.55
C LEU A 191 17.60 14.52 -7.99
N GLY A 192 16.70 14.32 -8.95
CA GLY A 192 17.01 14.28 -10.38
C GLY A 192 17.55 15.63 -10.89
N ALA A 193 16.96 16.75 -10.45
CA ALA A 193 17.46 18.08 -10.79
C ALA A 193 18.87 18.33 -10.23
N VAL A 194 19.12 17.90 -8.98
CA VAL A 194 20.46 17.97 -8.37
C VAL A 194 21.45 17.09 -9.14
N ALA A 195 21.04 15.89 -9.56
CA ALA A 195 21.89 15.01 -10.37
C ALA A 195 22.28 15.65 -11.71
N ALA A 196 21.33 16.33 -12.38
CA ALA A 196 21.58 17.04 -13.62
C ALA A 196 22.57 18.21 -13.41
N ALA A 197 22.37 19.02 -12.37
CA ALA A 197 23.29 20.11 -12.05
C ALA A 197 24.70 19.60 -11.72
N LEU A 198 24.84 18.52 -10.98
CA LEU A 198 26.13 17.90 -10.69
C LEU A 198 26.82 17.32 -11.95
N TRP A 199 26.00 16.78 -12.88
CA TRP A 199 26.51 16.28 -14.17
C TRP A 199 27.20 17.36 -15.00
N GLU A 200 26.62 18.56 -15.06
CA GLU A 200 27.22 19.71 -15.78
C GLU A 200 28.53 20.17 -15.16
N ILE A 201 28.69 20.06 -13.84
CA ILE A 201 29.95 20.40 -13.15
C ILE A 201 30.98 19.29 -13.38
N ASN A 202 30.67 18.07 -13.07
CA ASN A 202 31.50 16.89 -13.26
C ASN A 202 30.65 15.61 -13.15
N GLN A 203 30.68 14.77 -14.18
CA GLN A 203 29.90 13.53 -14.25
C GLN A 203 30.13 12.57 -13.05
N GLY A 204 31.34 12.58 -12.49
CA GLY A 204 31.68 11.78 -11.30
C GLY A 204 30.91 12.19 -10.03
N LEU A 205 30.54 13.48 -9.93
CA LEU A 205 29.79 13.99 -8.76
C LEU A 205 28.37 13.43 -8.69
N VAL A 206 27.80 12.92 -9.78
CA VAL A 206 26.47 12.26 -9.78
C VAL A 206 26.46 11.07 -8.84
N ALA A 207 27.60 10.43 -8.59
CA ALA A 207 27.71 9.34 -7.60
C ALA A 207 27.25 9.77 -6.19
N LEU A 208 27.33 11.05 -5.84
CA LEU A 208 26.84 11.58 -4.56
C LEU A 208 25.32 11.45 -4.41
N THR A 209 24.57 11.38 -5.51
CA THR A 209 23.12 11.19 -5.48
C THR A 209 22.71 9.74 -5.25
N LEU A 210 23.63 8.79 -5.38
CA LEU A 210 23.35 7.36 -5.16
C LEU A 210 23.01 7.07 -3.70
N LEU A 211 23.64 7.73 -2.74
CA LEU A 211 23.37 7.52 -1.33
C LEU A 211 21.97 7.99 -0.92
N PRO A 212 21.53 9.23 -1.22
CA PRO A 212 20.14 9.63 -0.98
C PRO A 212 19.11 8.73 -1.70
N LEU A 213 19.40 8.32 -2.93
CA LEU A 213 18.54 7.42 -3.68
C LEU A 213 18.46 6.04 -3.02
N ALA A 214 19.58 5.49 -2.56
CA ALA A 214 19.62 4.22 -1.82
C ALA A 214 18.87 4.30 -0.47
N LEU A 215 18.98 5.43 0.24
CA LEU A 215 18.24 5.67 1.48
C LEU A 215 16.74 5.79 1.21
N ALA A 216 16.33 6.51 0.18
CA ALA A 216 14.93 6.59 -0.26
C ALA A 216 14.40 5.18 -0.61
N TYR A 217 15.17 4.41 -1.39
CA TYR A 217 14.83 3.03 -1.71
C TYR A 217 14.64 2.16 -0.47
N ARG A 218 15.57 2.26 0.49
CA ARG A 218 15.49 1.50 1.74
C ARG A 218 14.28 1.91 2.58
N SER A 219 13.99 3.20 2.69
CA SER A 219 12.84 3.73 3.42
C SER A 219 11.51 3.26 2.83
N LEU A 220 11.40 3.22 1.50
CA LEU A 220 10.23 2.72 0.79
C LEU A 220 10.10 1.18 0.85
N ALA A 221 11.22 0.45 0.93
CA ALA A 221 11.24 -1.00 0.97
C ALA A 221 10.85 -1.60 2.34
N ILE A 222 11.17 -0.91 3.44
CA ILE A 222 10.93 -1.41 4.81
C ILE A 222 9.44 -1.59 5.11
N PRO A 223 8.52 -0.64 4.84
CA PRO A 223 7.09 -0.85 5.07
C PRO A 223 6.52 -2.03 4.28
N GLY A 224 6.93 -2.21 3.02
CA GLY A 224 6.48 -3.33 2.18
C GLY A 224 6.96 -4.70 2.68
N LEU A 225 8.15 -4.79 3.27
CA LEU A 225 8.65 -6.02 3.90
C LEU A 225 7.87 -6.35 5.18
N VAL A 226 7.47 -5.34 5.96
CA VAL A 226 6.63 -5.50 7.15
C VAL A 226 5.19 -5.90 6.75
N GLU A 227 4.68 -5.40 5.62
CA GLU A 227 3.37 -5.82 5.07
C GLU A 227 3.38 -7.23 4.49
N ALA A 228 4.50 -7.68 3.93
CA ALA A 228 4.63 -9.04 3.39
C ALA A 228 4.61 -10.13 4.47
N THR A 229 4.87 -9.80 5.72
CA THR A 229 4.75 -10.76 6.82
C THR A 229 3.32 -10.77 7.36
N ARG A 230 2.47 -11.67 6.85
CA ARG A 230 1.12 -11.90 7.41
C ARG A 230 1.15 -12.54 8.79
N ILE A 231 2.30 -13.02 9.20
CA ILE A 231 2.52 -13.82 10.41
C ILE A 231 3.17 -12.99 11.50
N GLU A 232 2.63 -13.05 12.70
CA GLU A 232 3.23 -12.47 13.90
C GLU A 232 4.41 -13.34 14.37
N PRO A 233 5.61 -12.76 14.54
CA PRO A 233 6.84 -13.57 14.71
C PRO A 233 6.89 -14.41 15.98
N LYS A 234 6.31 -13.96 17.12
CA LYS A 234 6.36 -14.65 18.41
C LYS A 234 5.40 -15.84 18.50
N THR A 235 4.15 -15.63 18.07
CA THR A 235 3.06 -16.59 18.22
C THR A 235 2.82 -17.44 16.99
N LYS A 236 3.35 -17.04 15.84
CA LYS A 236 3.13 -17.67 14.54
C LYS A 236 1.68 -17.66 14.04
N LEU A 237 0.81 -16.91 14.71
CA LEU A 237 -0.53 -16.58 14.21
C LEU A 237 -0.44 -15.51 13.15
N TYR A 238 -1.56 -15.18 12.52
CA TYR A 238 -1.66 -13.99 11.68
C TYR A 238 -1.49 -12.71 12.52
N ASN A 239 -1.11 -11.61 11.88
CA ASN A 239 -1.05 -10.29 12.53
C ASN A 239 -2.37 -9.53 12.38
N SER A 240 -2.50 -8.41 13.09
CA SER A 240 -3.69 -7.56 13.09
C SER A 240 -4.08 -7.04 11.69
N ARG A 241 -3.10 -6.74 10.82
CA ARG A 241 -3.38 -6.29 9.44
C ARG A 241 -4.03 -7.37 8.59
N HIS A 242 -3.50 -8.59 8.65
CA HIS A 242 -4.09 -9.70 7.93
C HIS A 242 -5.51 -9.99 8.43
N PHE A 243 -5.71 -9.97 9.74
CA PHE A 243 -7.03 -10.10 10.37
C PHE A 243 -8.03 -9.07 9.82
N GLN A 244 -7.68 -7.77 9.83
CA GLN A 244 -8.54 -6.71 9.32
C GLN A 244 -8.87 -6.87 7.83
N SER A 245 -7.87 -7.26 7.03
CA SER A 245 -8.07 -7.54 5.61
C SER A 245 -9.05 -8.68 5.37
N VAL A 246 -8.92 -9.78 6.12
CA VAL A 246 -9.84 -10.92 6.02
C VAL A 246 -11.24 -10.55 6.51
N LEU A 247 -11.35 -9.87 7.65
CA LEU A 247 -12.63 -9.42 8.18
C LEU A 247 -13.38 -8.53 7.18
N SER A 248 -12.67 -7.59 6.54
CA SER A 248 -13.25 -6.75 5.50
C SER A 248 -13.79 -7.56 4.31
N GLN A 249 -13.05 -8.58 3.86
CA GLN A 249 -13.48 -9.47 2.78
C GLN A 249 -14.68 -10.32 3.18
N GLU A 250 -14.68 -10.88 4.39
CA GLU A 250 -15.78 -11.71 4.87
C GLU A 250 -17.06 -10.90 5.12
N LEU A 251 -16.95 -9.65 5.57
CA LEU A 251 -18.11 -8.75 5.65
C LEU A 251 -18.69 -8.43 4.27
N GLN A 252 -17.87 -8.20 3.26
CA GLN A 252 -18.34 -8.02 1.87
C GLN A 252 -19.04 -9.29 1.35
N ARG A 253 -18.53 -10.48 1.69
CA ARG A 253 -19.19 -11.76 1.36
C ARG A 253 -20.51 -11.93 2.12
N ALA A 254 -20.53 -11.57 3.39
CA ALA A 254 -21.73 -11.61 4.24
C ALA A 254 -22.88 -10.79 3.63
N VAL A 255 -22.57 -9.58 3.15
CA VAL A 255 -23.52 -8.73 2.42
C VAL A 255 -24.01 -9.40 1.14
N ARG A 256 -23.07 -9.90 0.32
CA ARG A 256 -23.39 -10.46 -1.01
C ARG A 256 -24.21 -11.74 -0.94
N PHE A 257 -23.91 -12.59 0.02
CA PHE A 257 -24.50 -13.94 0.12
C PHE A 257 -25.51 -14.09 1.27
N ASN A 258 -25.78 -13.00 2.00
CA ASN A 258 -26.60 -12.99 3.21
C ASN A 258 -26.18 -14.08 4.21
N ARG A 259 -24.89 -14.08 4.59
CA ARG A 259 -24.30 -15.03 5.53
C ARG A 259 -23.83 -14.31 6.80
N PRO A 260 -23.84 -15.00 7.96
CA PRO A 260 -23.33 -14.44 9.21
C PRO A 260 -21.80 -14.42 9.23
N VAL A 261 -21.22 -13.44 9.95
CA VAL A 261 -19.81 -13.38 10.32
C VAL A 261 -19.71 -13.11 11.81
N ALA A 262 -18.82 -13.85 12.50
CA ALA A 262 -18.54 -13.60 13.89
C ALA A 262 -17.07 -13.17 14.09
N VAL A 263 -16.86 -12.33 15.09
CA VAL A 263 -15.55 -11.91 15.58
C VAL A 263 -15.43 -12.24 17.06
N LEU A 264 -14.33 -12.88 17.41
CA LEU A 264 -13.94 -13.06 18.81
C LEU A 264 -12.79 -12.10 19.11
N MET A 265 -12.88 -11.37 20.22
CA MET A 265 -11.78 -10.63 20.81
C MET A 265 -11.37 -11.34 22.11
N ILE A 266 -10.11 -11.63 22.26
CA ILE A 266 -9.58 -12.51 23.32
C ILE A 266 -8.44 -11.78 24.00
N ASP A 267 -8.47 -11.68 25.31
CA ASP A 267 -7.46 -11.02 26.11
C ASP A 267 -6.90 -11.96 27.16
N VAL A 268 -5.57 -11.98 27.29
CA VAL A 268 -4.87 -12.85 28.24
C VAL A 268 -4.92 -12.27 29.64
N ASP A 269 -5.60 -12.98 30.53
CA ASP A 269 -5.78 -12.54 31.90
C ASP A 269 -4.43 -12.49 32.64
N HIS A 270 -4.21 -11.40 33.39
CA HIS A 270 -3.04 -11.20 34.26
C HIS A 270 -1.66 -11.28 33.60
N LEU A 271 -1.55 -11.09 32.26
CA LEU A 271 -0.25 -11.17 31.57
C LEU A 271 0.77 -10.17 32.13
N ARG A 272 0.30 -8.96 32.50
CA ARG A 272 1.19 -7.93 33.11
C ARG A 272 1.76 -8.40 34.44
N GLU A 273 0.98 -9.08 35.26
CA GLU A 273 1.42 -9.63 36.54
C GLU A 273 2.43 -10.76 36.30
N ILE A 274 2.18 -11.66 35.36
CA ILE A 274 3.12 -12.69 34.94
C ILE A 274 4.46 -12.09 34.52
N ASN A 275 4.43 -11.05 33.67
CA ASN A 275 5.63 -10.35 33.23
C ASN A 275 6.41 -9.71 34.39
N THR A 276 5.71 -9.13 35.37
CA THR A 276 6.32 -8.45 36.50
C THR A 276 6.94 -9.45 37.49
N THR A 277 6.24 -10.58 37.73
CA THR A 277 6.65 -11.53 38.77
C THR A 277 7.62 -12.60 38.26
N ARG A 278 7.49 -13.03 36.99
CA ARG A 278 8.24 -14.15 36.40
C ARG A 278 9.06 -13.76 35.15
N GLY A 279 9.05 -12.44 34.79
CA GLY A 279 9.82 -11.91 33.69
C GLY A 279 9.16 -12.12 32.33
N HIS A 280 9.60 -11.34 31.32
CA HIS A 280 9.03 -11.32 29.97
C HIS A 280 9.08 -12.67 29.23
N LEU A 281 10.08 -13.51 29.55
CA LEU A 281 10.17 -14.87 28.96
C LEU A 281 9.02 -15.78 29.40
N ALA A 282 8.51 -15.59 30.61
CA ALA A 282 7.35 -16.34 31.10
C ALA A 282 6.06 -15.84 30.40
N GLY A 283 5.91 -14.54 30.21
CA GLY A 283 4.82 -13.98 29.42
C GLY A 283 4.86 -14.42 27.95
N ASP A 284 6.03 -14.49 27.35
CA ASP A 284 6.17 -14.98 25.97
C ASP A 284 5.77 -16.47 25.85
N ARG A 285 6.06 -17.31 26.87
CA ARG A 285 5.56 -18.70 26.92
C ARG A 285 4.03 -18.74 27.04
N ALA A 286 3.46 -17.90 27.90
CA ALA A 286 2.01 -17.78 28.05
C ALA A 286 1.32 -17.40 26.73
N LEU A 287 1.83 -16.38 26.04
CA LEU A 287 1.31 -15.96 24.73
C LEU A 287 1.38 -17.08 23.68
N LYS A 288 2.48 -17.86 23.65
CA LYS A 288 2.61 -19.00 22.73
C LYS A 288 1.64 -20.11 23.04
N ALA A 289 1.38 -20.36 24.31
CA ALA A 289 0.41 -21.38 24.73
C ALA A 289 -1.02 -21.00 24.34
N VAL A 290 -1.40 -19.72 24.55
CA VAL A 290 -2.68 -19.20 24.09
C VAL A 290 -2.79 -19.34 22.56
N ALA A 291 -1.76 -18.95 21.81
CA ALA A 291 -1.75 -19.08 20.35
C ALA A 291 -1.93 -20.54 19.89
N GLY A 292 -1.26 -21.50 20.52
CA GLY A 292 -1.45 -22.92 20.24
C GLY A 292 -2.87 -23.41 20.53
N SER A 293 -3.48 -22.91 21.60
CA SER A 293 -4.88 -23.23 21.93
C SER A 293 -5.86 -22.65 20.91
N LEU A 294 -5.60 -21.43 20.42
CA LEU A 294 -6.41 -20.83 19.36
C LEU A 294 -6.33 -21.65 18.06
N GLN A 295 -5.12 -22.02 17.63
CA GLN A 295 -4.92 -22.84 16.42
C GLN A 295 -5.62 -24.19 16.52
N ALA A 296 -5.58 -24.84 17.68
CA ALA A 296 -6.25 -26.13 17.90
C ALA A 296 -7.79 -26.00 18.00
N ALA A 297 -8.27 -24.82 18.39
CA ALA A 297 -9.72 -24.57 18.55
C ALA A 297 -10.39 -24.03 17.30
N THR A 298 -9.66 -23.54 16.31
CA THR A 298 -10.19 -22.93 15.07
C THR A 298 -10.11 -23.92 13.91
N ARG A 299 -10.97 -23.74 12.93
CA ARG A 299 -11.00 -24.52 11.68
C ARG A 299 -10.00 -23.94 10.68
N GLU A 300 -9.74 -24.65 9.60
CA GLU A 300 -8.80 -24.23 8.55
C GLU A 300 -9.16 -22.87 7.90
N TYR A 301 -10.45 -22.60 7.76
CA TYR A 301 -10.96 -21.34 7.18
C TYR A 301 -11.23 -20.23 8.20
N ASP A 302 -11.13 -20.52 9.51
CA ASP A 302 -11.16 -19.51 10.55
C ASP A 302 -9.80 -18.80 10.60
N VAL A 303 -9.77 -17.51 10.89
CA VAL A 303 -8.54 -16.74 10.93
C VAL A 303 -8.24 -16.26 12.34
N ALA A 304 -7.28 -16.91 12.97
CA ALA A 304 -6.77 -16.53 14.29
C ALA A 304 -5.55 -15.62 14.14
N ALA A 305 -5.54 -14.50 14.86
CA ALA A 305 -4.48 -13.49 14.79
C ALA A 305 -4.13 -12.96 16.18
N ARG A 306 -2.90 -12.43 16.31
CA ARG A 306 -2.52 -11.59 17.44
C ARG A 306 -2.81 -10.14 17.08
N PHE A 307 -3.69 -9.51 17.85
CA PHE A 307 -4.16 -8.15 17.57
C PHE A 307 -3.26 -7.10 18.22
N GLY A 308 -2.84 -7.31 19.44
CA GLY A 308 -2.01 -6.41 20.24
C GLY A 308 -1.06 -7.15 21.17
N GLY A 309 -0.62 -6.50 22.24
CA GLY A 309 0.32 -7.06 23.24
C GLY A 309 -0.13 -8.37 23.87
N ASP A 310 -1.27 -8.37 24.52
CA ASP A 310 -1.94 -9.48 25.21
C ASP A 310 -3.27 -9.88 24.53
N GLU A 311 -3.57 -9.28 23.39
CA GLU A 311 -4.84 -9.39 22.68
C GLU A 311 -4.72 -10.29 21.45
N PHE A 312 -5.68 -11.19 21.32
CA PHE A 312 -5.87 -12.06 20.16
C PHE A 312 -7.27 -11.87 19.58
N CYS A 313 -7.43 -12.22 18.33
CA CYS A 313 -8.73 -12.15 17.67
C CYS A 313 -8.93 -13.31 16.71
N VAL A 314 -10.20 -13.65 16.46
CA VAL A 314 -10.57 -14.68 15.49
C VAL A 314 -11.71 -14.19 14.63
N VAL A 315 -11.59 -14.34 13.30
CA VAL A 315 -12.72 -14.23 12.37
C VAL A 315 -13.29 -15.62 12.16
N LEU A 316 -14.59 -15.75 12.30
CA LEU A 316 -15.35 -16.97 12.04
C LEU A 316 -16.33 -16.71 10.87
N PRO A 317 -15.95 -17.05 9.65
CA PRO A 317 -16.84 -16.92 8.49
C PRO A 317 -18.07 -17.81 8.63
N GLU A 318 -19.19 -17.39 8.06
CA GLU A 318 -20.46 -18.14 8.00
C GLU A 318 -20.87 -18.74 9.37
N THR A 319 -20.63 -17.98 10.46
CA THR A 319 -20.87 -18.47 11.83
C THR A 319 -21.84 -17.56 12.57
N GLU A 320 -22.93 -18.12 13.04
CA GLU A 320 -23.96 -17.48 13.87
C GLU A 320 -23.51 -17.37 15.34
N LEU A 321 -24.27 -16.61 16.13
CA LEU A 321 -23.96 -16.33 17.52
C LEU A 321 -23.74 -17.61 18.35
N GLU A 322 -24.61 -18.58 18.21
CA GLU A 322 -24.52 -19.84 18.97
C GLU A 322 -23.25 -20.61 18.61
N GLY A 323 -22.93 -20.70 17.32
CA GLY A 323 -21.69 -21.30 16.83
C GLY A 323 -20.44 -20.57 17.33
N ALA A 324 -20.48 -19.22 17.33
CA ALA A 324 -19.39 -18.40 17.83
C ALA A 324 -19.16 -18.58 19.34
N LEU A 325 -20.22 -18.66 20.12
CA LEU A 325 -20.14 -18.96 21.56
C LEU A 325 -19.53 -20.33 21.85
N VAL A 326 -19.86 -21.35 21.06
CA VAL A 326 -19.25 -22.68 21.17
C VAL A 326 -17.75 -22.65 20.92
N VAL A 327 -17.32 -21.89 19.88
CA VAL A 327 -15.89 -21.71 19.58
C VAL A 327 -15.19 -20.92 20.70
N ALA A 328 -15.79 -19.84 21.18
CA ALA A 328 -15.27 -19.01 22.26
C ALA A 328 -15.06 -19.82 23.55
N GLU A 329 -16.05 -20.59 23.98
CA GLU A 329 -15.94 -21.47 25.16
C GLU A 329 -14.93 -22.59 24.95
N ARG A 330 -14.82 -23.13 23.74
CA ARG A 330 -13.78 -24.12 23.40
C ARG A 330 -12.38 -23.53 23.57
N ILE A 331 -12.14 -22.31 23.06
CA ILE A 331 -10.87 -21.60 23.20
C ILE A 331 -10.59 -21.38 24.70
N ARG A 332 -11.52 -20.77 25.43
CA ARG A 332 -11.36 -20.51 26.87
C ARG A 332 -10.98 -21.76 27.65
N ASN A 333 -11.75 -22.84 27.45
CA ASN A 333 -11.51 -24.12 28.12
C ASN A 333 -10.17 -24.77 27.74
N GLN A 334 -9.74 -24.67 26.46
CA GLN A 334 -8.43 -25.20 26.05
C GLN A 334 -7.28 -24.43 26.68
N VAL A 335 -7.37 -23.08 26.75
CA VAL A 335 -6.35 -22.26 27.43
C VAL A 335 -6.31 -22.58 28.91
N GLU A 336 -7.46 -22.68 29.60
CA GLU A 336 -7.53 -22.98 31.03
C GLU A 336 -6.96 -24.38 31.37
N ARG A 337 -7.17 -25.36 30.49
CA ARG A 337 -6.68 -26.75 30.67
C ARG A 337 -5.26 -26.94 30.19
N ALA A 338 -4.68 -26.01 29.45
CA ALA A 338 -3.34 -26.13 28.98
C ALA A 338 -2.34 -26.23 30.17
N ALA A 339 -1.45 -27.20 30.09
CA ALA A 339 -0.43 -27.41 31.12
C ALA A 339 0.70 -26.37 30.95
N THR A 340 0.39 -25.11 31.23
CA THR A 340 1.35 -24.01 31.12
C THR A 340 1.91 -23.58 32.47
N ASP A 341 3.18 -23.21 32.49
CA ASP A 341 3.80 -22.52 33.61
C ASP A 341 4.36 -21.16 33.15
N PRO A 342 3.77 -20.07 33.58
CA PRO A 342 2.63 -19.93 34.51
C PRO A 342 1.28 -20.35 33.90
N LYS A 343 0.32 -20.75 34.74
CA LYS A 343 -1.05 -21.00 34.33
C LYS A 343 -1.70 -19.69 33.87
N VAL A 344 -2.40 -19.72 32.74
CA VAL A 344 -3.09 -18.57 32.16
C VAL A 344 -4.54 -18.88 31.87
N THR A 345 -5.36 -17.85 31.88
CA THR A 345 -6.74 -17.85 31.40
C THR A 345 -6.98 -16.72 30.40
N VAL A 346 -8.11 -16.72 29.75
CA VAL A 346 -8.48 -15.68 28.79
C VAL A 346 -9.91 -15.22 29.03
N SER A 347 -10.13 -13.93 28.81
CA SER A 347 -11.45 -13.32 28.71
C SER A 347 -11.81 -13.14 27.24
N VAL A 348 -12.99 -13.60 26.82
CA VAL A 348 -13.40 -13.65 25.43
C VAL A 348 -14.66 -12.84 25.22
N GLY A 349 -14.62 -11.90 24.28
CA GLY A 349 -15.79 -11.17 23.79
C GLY A 349 -16.22 -11.70 22.42
N VAL A 350 -17.52 -11.89 22.24
CA VAL A 350 -18.12 -12.39 20.99
C VAL A 350 -19.01 -11.32 20.39
N ALA A 351 -18.81 -11.01 19.10
CA ALA A 351 -19.73 -10.18 18.34
C ALA A 351 -20.05 -10.86 17.01
N THR A 352 -21.30 -10.76 16.58
CA THR A 352 -21.76 -11.33 15.31
C THR A 352 -22.49 -10.29 14.49
N HIS A 353 -22.42 -10.43 13.19
CA HIS A 353 -23.14 -9.59 12.25
C HIS A 353 -23.76 -10.42 11.14
N TRP A 354 -24.94 -10.00 10.69
CA TRP A 354 -25.68 -10.65 9.62
C TRP A 354 -26.02 -9.64 8.52
N GLY A 355 -25.65 -9.94 7.30
CA GLY A 355 -26.01 -9.09 6.15
C GLY A 355 -25.16 -7.82 6.02
N GLY A 356 -25.80 -6.68 5.69
CA GLY A 356 -25.14 -5.41 5.43
C GLY A 356 -25.27 -4.38 6.55
N GLY A 357 -24.49 -3.30 6.49
CA GLY A 357 -24.65 -2.13 7.36
C GLY A 357 -23.67 -2.05 8.54
N THR A 358 -22.62 -2.89 8.59
CA THR A 358 -21.53 -2.74 9.57
C THR A 358 -20.17 -2.60 8.90
N THR A 359 -19.23 -1.98 9.61
CA THR A 359 -17.81 -1.89 9.20
C THR A 359 -16.95 -2.86 10.02
N PRO A 360 -15.76 -3.22 9.55
CA PRO A 360 -14.82 -4.03 10.33
C PRO A 360 -14.54 -3.43 11.71
N GLU A 361 -14.35 -2.10 11.77
CA GLU A 361 -14.05 -1.35 13.00
C GLU A 361 -15.21 -1.44 14.00
N ALA A 362 -16.44 -1.30 13.52
CA ALA A 362 -17.63 -1.39 14.36
C ALA A 362 -17.81 -2.79 14.97
N LEU A 363 -17.60 -3.85 14.17
CA LEU A 363 -17.72 -5.23 14.66
C LEU A 363 -16.58 -5.58 15.64
N ILE A 364 -15.37 -5.12 15.38
CA ILE A 364 -14.23 -5.24 16.30
C ILE A 364 -14.53 -4.53 17.62
N ALA A 365 -15.09 -3.30 17.57
CA ALA A 365 -15.44 -2.54 18.77
C ALA A 365 -16.47 -3.24 19.63
N LEU A 366 -17.48 -3.87 19.00
CA LEU A 366 -18.46 -4.68 19.73
C LEU A 366 -17.83 -5.87 20.44
N ALA A 367 -16.94 -6.61 19.75
CA ALA A 367 -16.21 -7.73 20.33
C ALA A 367 -15.28 -7.29 21.48
N TYR A 368 -14.66 -6.11 21.35
CA TYR A 368 -13.82 -5.50 22.39
C TYR A 368 -14.61 -5.19 23.65
N ARG A 369 -15.78 -4.55 23.52
CA ARG A 369 -16.67 -4.26 24.67
C ARG A 369 -17.15 -5.53 25.35
N ALA A 370 -17.42 -6.57 24.58
CA ALA A 370 -17.76 -7.86 25.14
C ALA A 370 -16.59 -8.47 25.94
N ALA A 371 -15.37 -8.45 25.41
CA ALA A 371 -14.16 -8.92 26.12
C ALA A 371 -13.90 -8.13 27.41
N TYR A 372 -14.12 -6.81 27.37
CA TYR A 372 -14.05 -5.98 28.56
C TYR A 372 -15.06 -6.38 29.61
N ARG A 373 -16.31 -6.67 29.25
CA ARG A 373 -17.31 -7.23 30.18
C ARG A 373 -16.84 -8.54 30.81
N ALA A 374 -16.31 -9.46 30.00
CA ALA A 374 -15.75 -10.72 30.53
C ALA A 374 -14.67 -10.47 31.60
N LYS A 375 -13.77 -9.52 31.36
CA LYS A 375 -12.75 -9.12 32.34
C LYS A 375 -13.34 -8.59 33.66
N PHE A 376 -14.39 -7.77 33.58
CA PHE A 376 -15.04 -7.20 34.79
C PHE A 376 -15.95 -8.19 35.51
N SER A 377 -16.46 -9.19 34.82
CA SER A 377 -17.31 -10.25 35.42
C SER A 377 -16.53 -11.37 36.12
N GLY A 378 -15.23 -11.16 36.37
CA GLY A 378 -14.39 -12.14 37.08
C GLY A 378 -13.34 -12.83 36.23
N ARG A 379 -13.16 -12.42 34.97
CA ARG A 379 -12.24 -13.04 33.98
C ARG A 379 -12.55 -14.49 33.65
N ASN A 380 -11.69 -15.16 32.92
CA ASN A 380 -11.85 -16.57 32.51
C ASN A 380 -13.29 -16.89 32.07
N SER A 381 -13.85 -16.07 31.24
CA SER A 381 -15.28 -16.12 30.84
C SER A 381 -15.49 -15.62 29.41
N VAL A 382 -16.65 -15.97 28.86
CA VAL A 382 -17.13 -15.48 27.57
C VAL A 382 -18.26 -14.50 27.81
N ALA A 383 -18.27 -13.38 27.09
CA ALA A 383 -19.34 -12.39 27.19
C ALA A 383 -19.78 -11.89 25.80
N LEU A 384 -21.00 -11.34 25.77
CA LEU A 384 -21.58 -10.63 24.64
C LEU A 384 -21.57 -9.12 24.87
N PRO A 385 -21.68 -8.30 23.82
CA PRO A 385 -21.87 -6.87 23.96
C PRO A 385 -23.11 -6.56 24.79
N PRO A 386 -23.18 -5.40 25.47
CA PRO A 386 -24.42 -4.98 26.13
C PRO A 386 -25.54 -4.77 25.12
N ASP A 387 -26.76 -5.12 25.50
CA ASP A 387 -27.95 -4.93 24.67
C ASP A 387 -28.23 -3.43 24.50
N GLY A 388 -28.46 -2.98 23.26
CA GLY A 388 -28.94 -1.64 22.94
C GLY A 388 -27.90 -0.55 22.71
N ASP A 389 -26.62 -0.87 22.62
CA ASP A 389 -25.57 0.13 22.35
C ASP A 389 -25.45 0.45 20.84
N PRO A 390 -25.62 1.72 20.42
CA PRO A 390 -25.40 2.13 19.04
C PRO A 390 -23.91 2.06 18.66
N VAL A 391 -23.66 1.74 17.40
CA VAL A 391 -22.31 1.61 16.79
C VAL A 391 -21.44 2.85 16.99
N ASP A 392 -22.06 4.04 17.07
CA ASP A 392 -21.37 5.35 17.21
C ASP A 392 -20.61 5.54 18.54
N GLU A 393 -21.04 4.87 19.62
CA GLU A 393 -20.39 4.97 20.92
C GLU A 393 -19.18 4.01 21.03
N ALA A 394 -19.15 2.95 20.20
CA ALA A 394 -18.05 2.03 20.09
C ALA A 394 -16.82 2.66 19.45
N GLU A 395 -17.02 3.53 18.49
CA GLU A 395 -15.96 4.25 17.78
C GLU A 395 -15.24 5.25 18.70
N ARG A 396 -15.97 5.88 19.62
CA ARG A 396 -15.40 6.80 20.63
C ARG A 396 -14.49 6.09 21.63
N VAL A 397 -14.87 4.91 22.09
CA VAL A 397 -14.09 4.12 23.06
C VAL A 397 -12.78 3.61 22.45
N LEU A 398 -12.77 3.25 21.16
CA LEU A 398 -11.55 2.86 20.45
C LEU A 398 -10.58 4.03 20.23
N LEU A 399 -11.11 5.23 19.98
CA LEU A 399 -10.30 6.44 19.81
C LEU A 399 -9.67 6.92 21.12
N ASP A 400 -10.34 6.71 22.26
CA ASP A 400 -9.80 7.04 23.58
C ASP A 400 -8.79 6.00 24.10
N ALA A 401 -8.91 4.73 23.70
CA ALA A 401 -7.97 3.68 24.06
C ALA A 401 -6.68 3.69 23.20
N ALA A 402 -6.70 4.36 22.05
CA ALA A 402 -5.57 4.54 21.15
C ALA A 402 -4.71 5.79 21.45
N ARG A 403 -5.14 6.63 22.40
CA ARG A 403 -4.39 7.78 22.97
C ARG A 403 -3.68 7.36 24.26
#